data_d7154a7e0f901d20a1d632019a96e131
#
_entry.id   d7154a7e0f901d20a1d632019a96e131
#
_cell.length_a   1.000
_cell.length_b   1.000
_cell.length_c   1.000
_cell.angle_alpha   90.00
_cell.angle_beta   90.00
_cell.angle_gamma   90.00
#
_symmetry.space_group_name_H-M   'P 1'
#
loop_
_entity.id
_entity.type
_entity.pdbx_description
1 polymer ?
#
loop_
_entity_poly.entity_id
_entity_poly.type
_entity_poly.pdbx_seq_one_letter_code
_entity_poly.pdbx_strand_id
1 'polypeptide(L)'
;MNLKAYITNIEPLGDEGLFKSLYDLMPEYRKEKIDRIKSESDKRCSIAAGALLLYGARLLGLSKLPTVETGEKGKPYFKDSSVCFNLSHSGDKVLCVIGDTESGCDIENLNRKYDMNVAKRFFSPSEVKTLEEISDEDEKKKLFFKLWTLKESFVKLKGDGLSRALDSFSFKESCGKIVLACEDGEDDCRFVNRFTDDNYCYSIASKGDLEDIEAEHLDIEKIRNYLYEA
;
A
#
# COMPACT_ATOMS: atom_id res chain seq x y z
N MET A 1 13.84 -15.14 1.03
CA MET A 1 13.34 -14.23 -0.05
C MET A 1 12.93 -12.95 0.65
N ASN A 2 13.32 -11.78 0.19
CA ASN A 2 13.05 -10.55 0.93
C ASN A 2 11.81 -9.87 0.37
N LEU A 3 11.10 -9.15 1.23
CA LEU A 3 10.00 -8.28 0.84
C LEU A 3 10.50 -7.19 -0.11
N LYS A 4 9.75 -6.92 -1.18
CA LYS A 4 10.02 -5.86 -2.16
C LYS A 4 8.84 -4.91 -2.22
N ALA A 5 9.13 -3.64 -2.45
CA ALA A 5 8.12 -2.60 -2.59
C ALA A 5 8.35 -1.84 -3.90
N TYR A 6 7.27 -1.57 -4.62
CA TYR A 6 7.29 -0.88 -5.91
C TYR A 6 6.22 0.19 -5.96
N ILE A 7 6.57 1.35 -6.50
CA ILE A 7 5.63 2.44 -6.77
C ILE A 7 5.65 2.75 -8.27
N THR A 8 4.49 3.02 -8.85
CA THR A 8 4.38 3.55 -10.21
C THR A 8 3.32 4.63 -10.31
N ASN A 9 3.44 5.47 -11.34
CA ASN A 9 2.48 6.52 -11.68
C ASN A 9 1.49 6.01 -12.73
N ILE A 10 0.22 6.40 -12.60
CA ILE A 10 -0.85 6.03 -13.53
C ILE A 10 -1.05 7.03 -14.67
N GLU A 11 -0.44 8.22 -14.63
CA GLU A 11 -0.64 9.26 -15.67
C GLU A 11 -0.34 8.75 -17.08
N PRO A 12 0.75 7.98 -17.35
CA PRO A 12 1.03 7.46 -18.68
C PRO A 12 -0.06 6.52 -19.22
N LEU A 13 -0.86 5.91 -18.35
CA LEU A 13 -2.03 5.10 -18.74
C LEU A 13 -3.20 5.93 -19.31
N GLY A 14 -3.02 7.23 -19.48
CA GLY A 14 -3.85 8.07 -20.31
C GLY A 14 -3.74 7.74 -21.81
N ASP A 15 -2.63 7.15 -22.25
CA ASP A 15 -2.46 6.59 -23.58
C ASP A 15 -3.26 5.28 -23.71
N GLU A 16 -4.20 5.25 -24.66
CA GLU A 16 -5.08 4.09 -24.87
C GLU A 16 -4.31 2.84 -25.32
N GLY A 17 -3.22 2.99 -26.05
CA GLY A 17 -2.39 1.87 -26.52
C GLY A 17 -1.64 1.21 -25.36
N LEU A 18 -1.04 2.03 -24.49
CA LEU A 18 -0.37 1.55 -23.28
C LEU A 18 -1.37 0.89 -22.32
N PHE A 19 -2.51 1.54 -22.08
CA PHE A 19 -3.59 1.01 -21.26
C PHE A 19 -4.03 -0.37 -21.76
N LYS A 20 -4.38 -0.45 -23.06
CA LYS A 20 -4.85 -1.70 -23.66
C LYS A 20 -3.79 -2.80 -23.59
N SER A 21 -2.54 -2.48 -23.90
CA SER A 21 -1.46 -3.47 -23.84
C SER A 21 -1.30 -4.11 -22.44
N LEU A 22 -1.37 -3.29 -21.39
CA LEU A 22 -1.34 -3.83 -20.02
C LEU A 22 -2.63 -4.53 -19.63
N TYR A 23 -3.80 -4.03 -20.05
CA TYR A 23 -5.07 -4.70 -19.82
C TYR A 23 -5.09 -6.13 -20.40
N ASP A 24 -4.56 -6.30 -21.62
CA ASP A 24 -4.51 -7.60 -22.28
C ASP A 24 -3.67 -8.63 -21.49
N LEU A 25 -2.67 -8.19 -20.72
CA LEU A 25 -1.86 -9.04 -19.83
C LEU A 25 -2.56 -9.39 -18.51
N MET A 26 -3.64 -8.71 -18.15
CA MET A 26 -4.30 -8.96 -16.86
C MET A 26 -4.99 -10.32 -16.85
N PRO A 27 -4.96 -11.04 -15.70
CA PRO A 27 -5.77 -12.25 -15.54
C PRO A 27 -7.27 -11.90 -15.55
N GLU A 28 -8.10 -12.86 -15.95
CA GLU A 28 -9.54 -12.66 -16.20
C GLU A 28 -10.29 -12.01 -15.05
N TYR A 29 -10.07 -12.48 -13.81
CA TYR A 29 -10.71 -11.90 -12.62
C TYR A 29 -10.43 -10.40 -12.47
N ARG A 30 -9.25 -9.93 -12.91
CA ARG A 30 -8.88 -8.53 -12.84
C ARG A 30 -9.49 -7.72 -13.99
N LYS A 31 -9.58 -8.30 -15.19
CA LYS A 31 -10.30 -7.68 -16.31
C LYS A 31 -11.76 -7.43 -15.95
N GLU A 32 -12.43 -8.44 -15.41
CA GLU A 32 -13.81 -8.30 -14.93
C GLU A 32 -13.96 -7.20 -13.86
N LYS A 33 -12.98 -7.06 -12.95
CA LYS A 33 -12.98 -5.99 -11.97
C LYS A 33 -12.83 -4.63 -12.64
N ILE A 34 -11.87 -4.48 -13.56
CA ILE A 34 -11.59 -3.22 -14.28
C ILE A 34 -12.82 -2.79 -15.08
N ASP A 35 -13.49 -3.71 -15.76
CA ASP A 35 -14.66 -3.43 -16.60
C ASP A 35 -15.86 -2.90 -15.80
N ARG A 36 -15.97 -3.28 -14.52
CA ARG A 36 -17.01 -2.78 -13.60
C ARG A 36 -16.70 -1.40 -13.02
N ILE A 37 -15.46 -0.94 -13.09
CA ILE A 37 -15.04 0.37 -12.57
C ILE A 37 -15.55 1.46 -13.52
N LYS A 38 -16.18 2.50 -12.96
CA LYS A 38 -16.70 3.63 -13.76
C LYS A 38 -15.70 4.76 -13.94
N SER A 39 -14.85 4.98 -12.93
CA SER A 39 -13.83 6.04 -12.94
C SER A 39 -12.63 5.62 -13.76
N GLU A 40 -12.24 6.42 -14.76
CA GLU A 40 -11.05 6.15 -15.58
C GLU A 40 -9.76 6.16 -14.73
N SER A 41 -9.67 7.04 -13.73
CA SER A 41 -8.55 7.04 -12.80
C SER A 41 -8.47 5.73 -12.02
N ASP A 42 -9.59 5.22 -11.51
CA ASP A 42 -9.61 3.96 -10.74
C ASP A 42 -9.31 2.74 -11.64
N LYS A 43 -9.73 2.78 -12.94
CA LYS A 43 -9.32 1.76 -13.91
C LYS A 43 -7.80 1.74 -14.10
N ARG A 44 -7.20 2.92 -14.27
CA ARG A 44 -5.74 3.07 -14.39
C ARG A 44 -5.03 2.57 -13.14
N CYS A 45 -5.50 2.92 -11.93
CA CYS A 45 -4.98 2.37 -10.68
C CYS A 45 -5.08 0.84 -10.63
N SER A 46 -6.19 0.27 -11.07
CA SER A 46 -6.38 -1.19 -11.09
C SER A 46 -5.42 -1.89 -12.07
N ILE A 47 -5.17 -1.30 -13.25
CA ILE A 47 -4.20 -1.81 -14.22
C ILE A 47 -2.78 -1.71 -13.67
N ALA A 48 -2.38 -0.54 -13.16
CA ALA A 48 -1.06 -0.32 -12.60
C ALA A 48 -0.76 -1.29 -11.43
N ALA A 49 -1.75 -1.50 -10.55
CA ALA A 49 -1.65 -2.48 -9.47
C ALA A 49 -1.45 -3.91 -9.98
N GLY A 50 -2.15 -4.28 -11.04
CA GLY A 50 -1.97 -5.57 -11.71
C GLY A 50 -0.61 -5.72 -12.37
N ALA A 51 -0.13 -4.66 -13.03
CA ALA A 51 1.18 -4.63 -13.69
C ALA A 51 2.33 -4.75 -12.67
N LEU A 52 2.28 -4.00 -11.56
CA LEU A 52 3.25 -4.12 -10.48
C LEU A 52 3.25 -5.52 -9.87
N LEU A 53 2.07 -6.11 -9.67
CA LEU A 53 1.94 -7.45 -9.11
C LEU A 53 2.52 -8.51 -10.04
N LEU A 54 2.23 -8.43 -11.35
CA LEU A 54 2.82 -9.30 -12.38
C LEU A 54 4.34 -9.15 -12.43
N TYR A 55 4.83 -7.92 -12.44
CA TYR A 55 6.26 -7.60 -12.45
C TYR A 55 6.98 -8.19 -11.23
N GLY A 56 6.50 -7.90 -10.03
CA GLY A 56 7.09 -8.42 -8.80
C GLY A 56 7.05 -9.94 -8.72
N ALA A 57 5.93 -10.56 -9.14
CA ALA A 57 5.79 -12.02 -9.17
C ALA A 57 6.80 -12.67 -10.12
N ARG A 58 7.04 -12.10 -11.31
CA ARG A 58 8.05 -12.61 -12.25
C ARG A 58 9.47 -12.48 -11.70
N LEU A 59 9.80 -11.38 -11.04
CA LEU A 59 11.08 -11.21 -10.36
C LEU A 59 11.30 -12.25 -9.25
N LEU A 60 10.23 -12.76 -8.65
CA LEU A 60 10.26 -13.85 -7.68
C LEU A 60 10.27 -15.25 -8.34
N GLY A 61 10.35 -15.32 -9.67
CA GLY A 61 10.40 -16.58 -10.42
C GLY A 61 9.05 -17.22 -10.70
N LEU A 62 7.94 -16.52 -10.47
CA LEU A 62 6.61 -17.02 -10.79
C LEU A 62 6.30 -16.78 -12.27
N SER A 63 6.23 -17.83 -13.07
CA SER A 63 5.87 -17.75 -14.50
C SER A 63 4.41 -17.31 -14.73
N LYS A 64 3.54 -17.57 -13.74
CA LYS A 64 2.13 -17.15 -13.74
C LYS A 64 1.75 -16.69 -12.33
N LEU A 65 0.82 -15.73 -12.24
CA LEU A 65 0.22 -15.40 -10.96
C LEU A 65 -0.56 -16.60 -10.42
N PRO A 66 -0.39 -16.96 -9.14
CA PRO A 66 -1.27 -17.90 -8.48
C PRO A 66 -2.72 -17.37 -8.47
N THR A 67 -3.67 -18.27 -8.26
CA THR A 67 -5.07 -17.86 -8.09
C THR A 67 -5.20 -16.88 -6.94
N VAL A 68 -5.85 -15.76 -7.19
CA VAL A 68 -6.16 -14.78 -6.15
C VAL A 68 -7.49 -15.13 -5.52
N GLU A 69 -7.50 -15.34 -4.22
CA GLU A 69 -8.70 -15.46 -3.40
C GLU A 69 -8.82 -14.25 -2.46
N THR A 70 -10.00 -14.11 -1.88
CA THR A 70 -10.29 -13.02 -0.94
C THR A 70 -10.58 -13.64 0.42
N GLY A 71 -9.85 -13.21 1.44
CA GLY A 71 -10.12 -13.61 2.82
C GLY A 71 -11.48 -13.10 3.33
N GLU A 72 -11.91 -13.60 4.48
CA GLU A 72 -13.23 -13.32 5.07
C GLU A 72 -13.55 -11.82 5.20
N LYS A 73 -12.53 -10.99 5.41
CA LYS A 73 -12.65 -9.54 5.58
C LYS A 73 -12.17 -8.73 4.36
N GLY A 74 -12.04 -9.38 3.20
CA GLY A 74 -11.78 -8.71 1.94
C GLY A 74 -10.31 -8.56 1.52
N LYS A 75 -9.32 -9.01 2.33
CA LYS A 75 -7.90 -8.96 1.94
C LYS A 75 -7.64 -9.99 0.82
N PRO A 76 -7.14 -9.57 -0.36
CA PRO A 76 -6.74 -10.51 -1.40
C PRO A 76 -5.43 -11.22 -1.03
N TYR A 77 -5.31 -12.49 -1.40
CA TYR A 77 -4.12 -13.30 -1.20
C TYR A 77 -3.94 -14.32 -2.34
N PHE A 78 -2.73 -14.83 -2.50
CA PHE A 78 -2.45 -15.92 -3.43
C PHE A 78 -2.75 -17.27 -2.79
N LYS A 79 -3.65 -18.02 -3.41
CA LYS A 79 -3.97 -19.38 -2.98
C LYS A 79 -2.80 -20.32 -3.22
N ASP A 80 -2.54 -21.21 -2.27
CA ASP A 80 -1.53 -22.27 -2.34
C ASP A 80 -0.12 -21.73 -2.72
N SER A 81 0.25 -20.53 -2.23
CA SER A 81 1.50 -19.87 -2.51
C SER A 81 2.16 -19.37 -1.22
N SER A 82 3.48 -19.47 -1.16
CA SER A 82 4.27 -18.82 -0.11
C SER A 82 4.51 -17.33 -0.38
N VAL A 83 4.15 -16.85 -1.57
CA VAL A 83 4.27 -15.43 -1.92
C VAL A 83 3.05 -14.67 -1.41
N CYS A 84 3.32 -13.62 -0.64
CA CYS A 84 2.34 -12.69 -0.12
C CYS A 84 2.43 -11.36 -0.86
N PHE A 85 1.32 -10.64 -0.95
CA PHE A 85 1.31 -9.30 -1.53
C PHE A 85 0.32 -8.39 -0.84
N ASN A 86 0.53 -7.08 -0.97
CA ASN A 86 -0.44 -6.07 -0.60
C ASN A 86 -0.37 -4.88 -1.58
N LEU A 87 -1.48 -4.20 -1.78
CA LEU A 87 -1.64 -3.12 -2.75
C LEU A 87 -2.33 -1.93 -2.10
N SER A 88 -1.88 -0.73 -2.44
CA SER A 88 -2.56 0.53 -2.10
C SER A 88 -2.42 1.53 -3.23
N HIS A 89 -3.29 2.52 -3.27
CA HIS A 89 -3.21 3.63 -4.21
C HIS A 89 -3.81 4.89 -3.63
N SER A 90 -3.27 6.03 -4.03
CA SER A 90 -3.82 7.35 -3.71
C SER A 90 -3.41 8.33 -4.82
N GLY A 91 -4.36 9.17 -5.27
CA GLY A 91 -4.12 10.07 -6.39
C GLY A 91 -3.71 9.30 -7.65
N ASP A 92 -2.54 9.62 -8.15
CA ASP A 92 -1.94 9.05 -9.36
C ASP A 92 -0.87 7.99 -9.11
N LYS A 93 -0.69 7.55 -7.85
CA LYS A 93 0.28 6.51 -7.50
C LYS A 93 -0.33 5.22 -6.99
N VAL A 94 0.35 4.15 -7.33
CA VAL A 94 0.05 2.80 -6.87
C VAL A 94 1.29 2.21 -6.21
N LEU A 95 1.10 1.64 -5.02
CA LEU A 95 2.11 0.91 -4.24
C LEU A 95 1.77 -0.58 -4.25
N CYS A 96 2.77 -1.40 -4.54
CA CYS A 96 2.73 -2.85 -4.42
C CYS A 96 3.85 -3.33 -3.50
N VAL A 97 3.51 -4.13 -2.52
CA VAL A 97 4.48 -4.86 -1.68
C VAL A 97 4.29 -6.35 -1.94
N ILE A 98 5.39 -7.07 -2.21
CA ILE A 98 5.36 -8.50 -2.56
C ILE A 98 6.61 -9.20 -2.02
N GLY A 99 6.46 -10.42 -1.52
CA GLY A 99 7.55 -11.24 -1.00
C GLY A 99 7.05 -12.51 -0.34
N ASP A 100 7.90 -13.14 0.49
CA ASP A 100 7.59 -14.38 1.22
C ASP A 100 7.09 -14.14 2.66
N THR A 101 6.79 -12.90 3.00
CA THR A 101 6.38 -12.50 4.33
C THR A 101 5.07 -11.74 4.28
N GLU A 102 4.18 -12.02 5.22
CA GLU A 102 2.92 -11.28 5.36
C GLU A 102 3.18 -9.79 5.57
N SER A 103 2.53 -8.98 4.76
CA SER A 103 2.68 -7.53 4.76
C SER A 103 1.36 -6.80 4.52
N GLY A 104 1.36 -5.53 4.90
CA GLY A 104 0.35 -4.56 4.55
C GLY A 104 1.02 -3.26 4.14
N CYS A 105 0.43 -2.52 3.24
CA CYS A 105 0.96 -1.23 2.82
C CYS A 105 -0.15 -0.21 2.60
N ASP A 106 0.21 1.04 2.78
CA ASP A 106 -0.67 2.15 2.44
C ASP A 106 0.13 3.32 1.89
N ILE A 107 -0.47 4.07 0.96
CA ILE A 107 0.11 5.26 0.34
C ILE A 107 -0.94 6.36 0.28
N GLU A 108 -0.54 7.60 0.59
CA GLU A 108 -1.41 8.76 0.54
C GLU A 108 -0.75 9.98 -0.12
N ASN A 109 -1.54 10.70 -0.91
CA ASN A 109 -1.14 11.96 -1.54
C ASN A 109 -1.28 13.10 -0.55
N LEU A 110 -0.18 13.76 -0.18
CA LEU A 110 -0.16 14.86 0.77
C LEU A 110 -0.77 16.16 0.21
N ASN A 111 -1.04 16.26 -1.08
CA ASN A 111 -1.76 17.43 -1.63
C ASN A 111 -3.26 17.38 -1.31
N ARG A 112 -3.77 16.25 -0.80
CA ARG A 112 -5.14 16.15 -0.28
C ARG A 112 -5.30 16.95 1.01
N LYS A 113 -6.52 17.42 1.23
CA LYS A 113 -6.88 18.02 2.53
C LYS A 113 -6.96 16.92 3.57
N TYR A 114 -6.44 17.19 4.76
CA TYR A 114 -6.68 16.37 5.94
C TYR A 114 -7.78 16.99 6.80
N ASP A 115 -8.43 16.20 7.64
CA ASP A 115 -9.50 16.65 8.53
C ASP A 115 -9.23 16.13 9.95
N MET A 116 -9.07 17.04 10.90
CA MET A 116 -8.90 16.70 12.32
C MET A 116 -10.09 15.93 12.91
N ASN A 117 -11.29 16.04 12.34
CA ASN A 117 -12.40 15.20 12.76
C ASN A 117 -12.18 13.72 12.43
N VAL A 118 -11.47 13.43 11.32
CA VAL A 118 -11.03 12.08 10.99
C VAL A 118 -10.03 11.58 12.04
N ALA A 119 -9.04 12.41 12.42
CA ALA A 119 -8.11 12.05 13.49
C ALA A 119 -8.87 11.77 14.81
N LYS A 120 -9.77 12.66 15.24
CA LYS A 120 -10.56 12.49 16.47
C LYS A 120 -11.42 11.23 16.48
N ARG A 121 -11.83 10.75 15.32
CA ARG A 121 -12.64 9.53 15.18
C ARG A 121 -11.82 8.24 15.13
N PHE A 122 -10.63 8.28 14.57
CA PHE A 122 -9.88 7.08 14.19
C PHE A 122 -8.49 6.96 14.84
N PHE A 123 -7.96 8.04 15.43
CA PHE A 123 -6.66 7.97 16.09
C PHE A 123 -6.83 7.81 17.60
N SER A 124 -5.82 7.24 18.23
CA SER A 124 -5.83 7.14 19.69
C SER A 124 -5.82 8.53 20.35
N PRO A 125 -6.33 8.67 21.59
CA PRO A 125 -6.32 9.96 22.28
C PRO A 125 -4.93 10.60 22.40
N SER A 126 -3.88 9.78 22.53
CA SER A 126 -2.49 10.27 22.60
C SER A 126 -2.00 10.84 21.27
N GLU A 127 -2.36 10.21 20.14
CA GLU A 127 -2.01 10.69 18.81
C GLU A 127 -2.77 11.98 18.44
N VAL A 128 -4.05 12.05 18.79
CA VAL A 128 -4.86 13.28 18.62
C VAL A 128 -4.26 14.44 19.39
N LYS A 129 -3.89 14.21 20.65
CA LYS A 129 -3.23 15.23 21.49
C LYS A 129 -1.93 15.72 20.85
N THR A 130 -1.09 14.80 20.38
CA THR A 130 0.17 15.17 19.69
C THR A 130 -0.09 16.04 18.46
N LEU A 131 -1.10 15.70 17.64
CA LEU A 131 -1.48 16.51 16.48
C LEU A 131 -1.99 17.90 16.88
N GLU A 132 -2.78 18.01 17.96
CA GLU A 132 -3.30 19.31 18.44
C GLU A 132 -2.21 20.23 19.00
N GLU A 133 -1.12 19.67 19.52
CA GLU A 133 0.04 20.42 20.05
C GLU A 133 0.95 21.01 18.95
N ILE A 134 0.87 20.50 17.71
CA ILE A 134 1.67 21.03 16.58
C ILE A 134 1.02 22.31 16.06
N SER A 135 1.80 23.39 16.03
CA SER A 135 1.36 24.70 15.53
C SER A 135 1.57 24.87 14.03
N ASP A 136 2.58 24.21 13.46
CA ASP A 136 2.87 24.26 12.03
C ASP A 136 1.94 23.32 11.26
N GLU A 137 1.17 23.88 10.32
CA GLU A 137 0.14 23.12 9.58
C GLU A 137 0.75 22.08 8.62
N ASP A 138 1.93 22.32 8.07
CA ASP A 138 2.59 21.35 7.19
C ASP A 138 3.16 20.18 7.98
N GLU A 139 3.75 20.43 9.15
CA GLU A 139 4.20 19.39 10.08
C GLU A 139 3.02 18.57 10.60
N LYS A 140 1.94 19.24 11.02
CA LYS A 140 0.70 18.58 11.46
C LYS A 140 0.12 17.67 10.38
N LYS A 141 0.06 18.15 9.14
CA LYS A 141 -0.40 17.40 7.99
C LYS A 141 0.47 16.18 7.70
N LYS A 142 1.79 16.34 7.74
CA LYS A 142 2.74 15.24 7.57
C LYS A 142 2.55 14.18 8.64
N LEU A 143 2.42 14.58 9.92
CA LEU A 143 2.17 13.64 11.00
C LEU A 143 0.81 12.94 10.85
N PHE A 144 -0.25 13.66 10.44
CA PHE A 144 -1.56 13.06 10.18
C PHE A 144 -1.46 11.94 9.14
N PHE A 145 -0.86 12.18 7.97
CA PHE A 145 -0.74 11.17 6.92
C PHE A 145 0.22 10.04 7.31
N LYS A 146 1.27 10.33 8.06
CA LYS A 146 2.15 9.30 8.64
C LYS A 146 1.36 8.34 9.53
N LEU A 147 0.60 8.85 10.49
CA LEU A 147 -0.21 8.04 11.39
C LEU A 147 -1.31 7.28 10.62
N TRP A 148 -1.96 7.93 9.67
CA TRP A 148 -2.97 7.32 8.82
C TRP A 148 -2.41 6.11 8.05
N THR A 149 -1.34 6.31 7.29
CA THR A 149 -0.73 5.23 6.48
C THR A 149 -0.17 4.11 7.35
N LEU A 150 0.35 4.40 8.55
CA LEU A 150 0.79 3.37 9.51
C LEU A 150 -0.40 2.53 9.99
N LYS A 151 -1.50 3.16 10.37
CA LYS A 151 -2.71 2.46 10.82
C LYS A 151 -3.31 1.59 9.73
N GLU A 152 -3.47 2.14 8.53
CA GLU A 152 -4.00 1.41 7.38
C GLU A 152 -3.07 0.25 6.95
N SER A 153 -1.75 0.45 6.94
CA SER A 153 -0.80 -0.63 6.64
C SER A 153 -0.89 -1.78 7.65
N PHE A 154 -1.05 -1.46 8.93
CA PHE A 154 -1.23 -2.48 9.98
C PHE A 154 -2.55 -3.24 9.84
N VAL A 155 -3.66 -2.55 9.63
CA VAL A 155 -4.96 -3.19 9.42
C VAL A 155 -4.94 -4.08 8.17
N LYS A 156 -4.30 -3.64 7.08
CA LYS A 156 -4.10 -4.43 5.87
C LYS A 156 -3.18 -5.64 6.10
N LEU A 157 -2.14 -5.50 6.94
CA LEU A 157 -1.31 -6.63 7.35
C LEU A 157 -2.15 -7.69 8.05
N LYS A 158 -2.92 -7.30 9.07
CA LYS A 158 -3.78 -8.21 9.84
C LYS A 158 -4.95 -8.78 9.03
N GLY A 159 -5.34 -8.10 7.95
CA GLY A 159 -6.50 -8.49 7.16
C GLY A 159 -7.83 -8.22 7.87
N ASP A 160 -7.83 -7.41 8.92
CA ASP A 160 -9.01 -7.12 9.75
C ASP A 160 -10.03 -6.22 9.05
N GLY A 161 -9.62 -5.49 8.03
CA GLY A 161 -10.47 -4.51 7.35
C GLY A 161 -11.04 -3.49 8.34
N LEU A 162 -12.26 -3.04 8.10
CA LEU A 162 -12.93 -2.06 8.95
C LEU A 162 -13.38 -2.60 10.33
N SER A 163 -13.14 -3.87 10.64
CA SER A 163 -13.57 -4.44 11.93
C SER A 163 -12.62 -4.13 13.08
N ARG A 164 -11.39 -3.71 12.80
CA ARG A 164 -10.45 -3.26 13.82
C ARG A 164 -10.65 -1.76 14.08
N ALA A 165 -10.92 -1.41 15.33
CA ALA A 165 -11.00 -0.02 15.75
C ALA A 165 -9.61 0.62 15.66
N LEU A 166 -9.46 1.64 14.82
CA LEU A 166 -8.16 2.29 14.58
C LEU A 166 -7.66 3.08 15.79
N ASP A 167 -8.53 3.48 16.69
CA ASP A 167 -8.23 4.18 17.96
C ASP A 167 -7.77 3.23 19.09
N SER A 168 -7.92 1.90 18.92
CA SER A 168 -7.51 0.90 19.91
C SER A 168 -6.01 0.64 19.98
N PHE A 169 -5.21 1.25 19.10
CA PHE A 169 -3.76 1.14 19.08
C PHE A 169 -3.11 2.45 18.65
N SER A 170 -1.84 2.63 18.99
CA SER A 170 -1.09 3.86 18.67
C SER A 170 0.32 3.54 18.18
N PHE A 171 0.89 4.49 17.44
CA PHE A 171 2.28 4.43 17.02
C PHE A 171 3.13 5.44 17.77
N LYS A 172 4.35 5.04 18.11
CA LYS A 172 5.37 5.91 18.72
C LYS A 172 6.71 5.69 18.03
N GLU A 173 7.53 6.71 18.03
CA GLU A 173 8.94 6.55 17.67
C GLU A 173 9.77 6.29 18.93
N SER A 174 10.59 5.26 18.89
CA SER A 174 11.53 4.92 19.95
C SER A 174 12.84 4.47 19.33
N CYS A 175 13.95 5.14 19.69
CA CYS A 175 15.29 4.83 19.17
C CYS A 175 15.35 4.74 17.63
N GLY A 176 14.66 5.65 16.92
CA GLY A 176 14.61 5.68 15.45
C GLY A 176 13.74 4.58 14.81
N LYS A 177 13.02 3.80 15.60
CA LYS A 177 12.10 2.76 15.13
C LYS A 177 10.65 3.16 15.41
N ILE A 178 9.76 2.76 14.51
CA ILE A 178 8.31 2.90 14.71
C ILE A 178 7.84 1.69 15.52
N VAL A 179 7.23 1.97 16.66
CA VAL A 179 6.74 0.95 17.60
C VAL A 179 5.24 1.05 17.73
N LEU A 180 4.57 -0.09 17.61
CA LEU A 180 3.15 -0.24 17.88
C LEU A 180 2.91 -0.41 19.37
N ALA A 181 1.97 0.34 19.92
CA ALA A 181 1.44 0.13 21.26
C ALA A 181 -0.05 -0.27 21.13
N CYS A 182 -0.39 -1.48 21.56
CA CYS A 182 -1.75 -1.99 21.62
C CYS A 182 -2.05 -2.57 22.99
N GLU A 183 -3.34 -2.59 23.38
CA GLU A 183 -3.77 -3.10 24.68
C GLU A 183 -3.55 -4.61 24.82
N ASP A 184 -3.54 -5.35 23.72
CA ASP A 184 -3.39 -6.82 23.69
C ASP A 184 -1.93 -7.31 23.78
N GLY A 185 -0.97 -6.40 23.97
CA GLY A 185 0.46 -6.70 24.06
C GLY A 185 1.25 -6.32 22.81
N GLU A 186 2.57 -6.52 22.87
CA GLU A 186 3.47 -6.22 21.73
C GLU A 186 3.21 -7.20 20.59
N ASP A 187 2.88 -6.64 19.43
CA ASP A 187 2.78 -7.41 18.20
C ASP A 187 4.17 -7.44 17.52
N ASP A 188 4.61 -8.61 17.08
CA ASP A 188 5.92 -8.83 16.44
C ASP A 188 5.99 -8.25 15.01
N CYS A 189 5.34 -7.10 14.81
CA CYS A 189 5.31 -6.41 13.54
C CYS A 189 6.40 -5.35 13.47
N ARG A 190 6.93 -5.16 12.28
CA ARG A 190 7.88 -4.10 11.91
C ARG A 190 7.20 -3.10 11.00
N PHE A 191 7.61 -1.85 11.09
CA PHE A 191 7.01 -0.75 10.35
C PHE A 191 8.08 0.15 9.76
N VAL A 192 7.82 0.59 8.54
CA VAL A 192 8.55 1.71 7.93
C VAL A 192 7.54 2.74 7.45
N ASN A 193 7.96 4.01 7.49
CA ASN A 193 7.24 5.12 6.89
C ASN A 193 8.23 5.95 6.08
N ARG A 194 7.82 6.39 4.91
CA ARG A 194 8.63 7.22 4.01
C ARG A 194 7.79 8.32 3.40
N PHE A 195 8.46 9.42 3.10
CA PHE A 195 7.91 10.50 2.29
C PHE A 195 8.66 10.53 0.97
N THR A 196 7.94 10.78 -0.12
CA THR A 196 8.55 10.92 -1.44
C THR A 196 8.72 12.40 -1.79
N ASP A 197 9.65 12.71 -2.69
CA ASP A 197 9.92 14.10 -3.12
C ASP A 197 8.73 14.76 -3.83
N ASP A 198 7.80 13.97 -4.35
CA ASP A 198 6.58 14.40 -5.05
C ASP A 198 5.32 14.38 -4.17
N ASN A 199 5.50 14.61 -2.86
CA ASN A 199 4.42 14.80 -1.88
C ASN A 199 3.50 13.58 -1.66
N TYR A 200 4.08 12.39 -1.54
CA TYR A 200 3.38 11.23 -1.04
C TYR A 200 3.98 10.74 0.29
N CYS A 201 3.16 10.09 1.07
CA CYS A 201 3.56 9.37 2.28
C CYS A 201 3.12 7.92 2.13
N TYR A 202 4.01 6.97 2.40
CA TYR A 202 3.64 5.57 2.44
C TYR A 202 4.19 4.86 3.66
N SER A 203 3.47 3.82 4.08
CA SER A 203 3.90 2.94 5.17
C SER A 203 3.80 1.48 4.74
N ILE A 204 4.72 0.67 5.28
CA ILE A 204 4.72 -0.77 5.13
C ILE A 204 4.78 -1.39 6.52
N ALA A 205 3.89 -2.34 6.78
CA ALA A 205 3.87 -3.18 7.96
C ALA A 205 4.20 -4.62 7.55
N SER A 206 5.02 -5.34 8.32
CA SER A 206 5.40 -6.72 8.04
C SER A 206 5.61 -7.52 9.32
N LYS A 207 5.39 -8.84 9.25
CA LYS A 207 5.81 -9.80 10.28
C LYS A 207 7.29 -10.18 10.18
N GLY A 208 7.97 -9.79 9.10
CA GLY A 208 9.40 -9.99 8.90
C GLY A 208 10.20 -8.70 9.05
N ASP A 209 11.48 -8.81 8.81
CA ASP A 209 12.38 -7.68 8.86
C ASP A 209 12.10 -6.69 7.71
N LEU A 210 12.20 -5.40 8.02
CA LEU A 210 12.02 -4.28 7.09
C LEU A 210 13.26 -3.36 7.06
N GLU A 211 14.41 -3.85 7.57
CA GLU A 211 15.64 -3.05 7.50
C GLU A 211 15.92 -2.67 6.04
N ASP A 212 16.07 -1.35 5.81
CA ASP A 212 16.39 -0.74 4.53
C ASP A 212 15.36 -0.94 3.40
N ILE A 213 14.11 -1.36 3.69
CA ILE A 213 13.10 -1.40 2.64
C ILE A 213 12.70 0.02 2.22
N GLU A 214 12.87 0.29 0.94
CA GLU A 214 12.38 1.46 0.24
C GLU A 214 11.65 1.02 -1.03
N ALA A 215 10.57 1.73 -1.37
CA ALA A 215 9.83 1.40 -2.58
C ALA A 215 10.58 1.91 -3.82
N GLU A 216 10.87 0.98 -4.74
CA GLU A 216 11.46 1.31 -6.03
C GLU A 216 10.41 2.00 -6.91
N HIS A 217 10.76 3.19 -7.43
CA HIS A 217 9.92 3.91 -8.37
C HIS A 217 10.12 3.37 -9.78
N LEU A 218 9.09 2.77 -10.34
CA LEU A 218 9.12 2.13 -11.64
C LEU A 218 8.27 2.91 -12.65
N ASP A 219 8.83 3.08 -13.83
CA ASP A 219 8.10 3.56 -15.00
C ASP A 219 7.16 2.47 -15.52
N ILE A 220 5.89 2.78 -15.69
CA ILE A 220 4.86 1.82 -16.12
C ILE A 220 5.11 1.29 -17.55
N GLU A 221 5.75 2.09 -18.43
CA GLU A 221 6.16 1.64 -19.77
C GLU A 221 7.30 0.62 -19.69
N LYS A 222 8.26 0.81 -18.79
CA LYS A 222 9.33 -0.16 -18.56
C LYS A 222 8.78 -1.46 -17.99
N ILE A 223 7.81 -1.39 -17.08
CA ILE A 223 7.09 -2.55 -16.58
C ILE A 223 6.43 -3.30 -17.73
N ARG A 224 5.69 -2.60 -18.61
CA ARG A 224 5.04 -3.17 -19.77
C ARG A 224 6.06 -3.90 -20.67
N ASN A 225 7.17 -3.24 -21.02
CA ASN A 225 8.20 -3.82 -21.87
C ASN A 225 8.76 -5.11 -21.25
N TYR A 226 9.14 -5.09 -19.97
CA TYR A 226 9.60 -6.27 -19.25
C TYR A 226 8.57 -7.41 -19.27
N LEU A 227 7.27 -7.10 -19.10
CA LEU A 227 6.21 -8.10 -19.09
C LEU A 227 5.96 -8.74 -20.46
N TYR A 228 6.32 -8.08 -21.56
CA TYR A 228 6.22 -8.64 -22.92
C TYR A 228 7.46 -9.44 -23.33
N GLU A 229 8.65 -9.11 -22.79
CA GLU A 229 9.91 -9.77 -23.12
C GLU A 229 10.19 -11.04 -22.29
N ALA A 230 9.57 -11.16 -21.12
CA ALA A 230 9.73 -12.26 -20.17
C ALA A 230 8.59 -13.29 -20.31
#